data_20cdce0a0b326c03d0a5021882118e88
#
_entry.id   20cdce0a0b326c03d0a5021882118e88
#
_cell.length_a   1.000
_cell.length_b   1.000
_cell.length_c   1.000
_cell.angle_alpha   90.00
_cell.angle_beta   90.00
_cell.angle_gamma   90.00
#
_symmetry.space_group_name_H-M   'P 1'
#
loop_
_entity.id
_entity.type
_entity.pdbx_description
1 polymer ?
#
loop_
_entity_poly.entity_id
_entity_poly.type
_entity_poly.pdbx_seq_one_letter_code
_entity_poly.pdbx_strand_id
1 'polypeptide(L)'
;MGAIKAKGDKKLRKTVEIEGPYDRVHKWMEAHARWALGAVFLCLAALLASWGVESYSGARETQARNAYAKIVDALSGPTAPTPDKWKELIPELENFTKEYSGAEIGRLALLDLMEAYFQANRYDDAVKAGMEALQKLPAEGTIAPLVRYQLAIVKEKTGDPDAALALWAPVQAGRFAALERELRWHFGMSYESRQEYGKAVEQYEKALKLEGAYPESALLDAELASAKIKTGSGSAPSNSVSDEKKGS
;
A
#
# COMPACT_ATOMS: atom_id res chain seq x y z
N MET A 1 -27.27 68.63 -87.33
CA MET A 1 -27.48 68.70 -85.89
C MET A 1 -27.37 67.31 -85.30
N GLY A 2 -26.21 66.99 -84.78
CA GLY A 2 -25.92 65.64 -84.31
C GLY A 2 -26.15 65.54 -82.83
N ALA A 3 -26.88 64.53 -82.44
CA ALA A 3 -27.04 64.14 -81.02
C ALA A 3 -25.99 63.07 -80.64
N ILE A 4 -25.11 63.45 -79.72
CA ILE A 4 -24.06 62.51 -79.15
C ILE A 4 -24.76 61.73 -78.09
N LYS A 5 -24.82 60.39 -78.30
CA LYS A 5 -25.23 59.38 -77.28
C LYS A 5 -24.03 59.06 -76.36
N ALA A 6 -24.09 59.53 -75.11
CA ALA A 6 -23.12 59.12 -74.09
C ALA A 6 -23.47 57.69 -73.62
N LYS A 7 -22.51 56.81 -73.80
CA LYS A 7 -22.55 55.41 -73.35
C LYS A 7 -22.01 55.34 -71.91
N GLY A 8 -22.93 55.23 -70.96
CA GLY A 8 -22.60 55.17 -69.57
C GLY A 8 -22.01 53.77 -69.19
N ASP A 9 -20.75 53.75 -68.83
CA ASP A 9 -20.05 52.59 -68.25
C ASP A 9 -20.55 52.34 -66.82
N LYS A 10 -21.38 51.33 -66.67
CA LYS A 10 -21.74 50.81 -65.38
C LYS A 10 -20.58 49.87 -64.91
N LYS A 11 -19.50 50.44 -64.36
CA LYS A 11 -18.55 49.65 -63.55
C LYS A 11 -19.28 49.30 -62.29
N LEU A 12 -19.72 48.04 -62.20
CA LEU A 12 -20.15 47.40 -60.97
C LEU A 12 -19.00 47.48 -59.97
N ARG A 13 -19.11 48.29 -58.94
CA ARG A 13 -18.29 48.28 -57.77
C ARG A 13 -18.58 46.93 -57.04
N LYS A 14 -17.72 45.92 -57.18
CA LYS A 14 -17.68 44.79 -56.26
C LYS A 14 -17.36 45.41 -54.93
N THR A 15 -18.30 45.52 -54.03
CA THR A 15 -18.07 45.70 -52.60
C THR A 15 -17.37 44.46 -52.11
N VAL A 16 -16.11 44.64 -51.83
CA VAL A 16 -15.36 43.58 -51.08
C VAL A 16 -15.96 43.61 -49.68
N GLU A 17 -16.90 42.72 -49.42
CA GLU A 17 -17.36 42.45 -48.06
C GLU A 17 -16.17 41.90 -47.29
N ILE A 18 -15.62 42.72 -46.39
CA ILE A 18 -14.59 42.27 -45.45
C ILE A 18 -15.31 41.38 -44.46
N GLU A 19 -15.18 40.05 -44.65
CA GLU A 19 -15.71 39.07 -43.73
C GLU A 19 -15.09 39.30 -42.33
N GLY A 20 -15.95 39.66 -41.40
CA GLY A 20 -15.55 39.82 -40.00
C GLY A 20 -15.04 38.47 -39.39
N PRO A 21 -14.27 38.52 -38.32
CA PRO A 21 -13.83 37.27 -37.64
C PRO A 21 -15.04 36.40 -37.26
N TYR A 22 -16.20 36.98 -36.99
CA TYR A 22 -17.44 36.28 -36.68
C TYR A 22 -17.97 35.48 -37.90
N ASP A 23 -17.96 36.08 -39.09
CA ASP A 23 -18.47 35.42 -40.32
C ASP A 23 -17.59 34.24 -40.72
N ARG A 24 -16.28 34.31 -40.46
CA ARG A 24 -15.34 33.19 -40.68
C ARG A 24 -15.61 32.05 -39.74
N VAL A 25 -15.85 32.32 -38.46
CA VAL A 25 -16.18 31.28 -37.45
C VAL A 25 -17.53 30.64 -37.80
N HIS A 26 -18.52 31.43 -38.20
CA HIS A 26 -19.86 30.93 -38.57
C HIS A 26 -19.79 30.01 -39.80
N LYS A 27 -19.11 30.40 -40.87
CA LYS A 27 -18.91 29.56 -42.07
C LYS A 27 -18.12 28.29 -41.76
N TRP A 28 -17.10 28.39 -40.89
CA TRP A 28 -16.35 27.21 -40.44
C TRP A 28 -17.23 26.26 -39.63
N MET A 29 -18.06 26.78 -38.74
CA MET A 29 -19.04 26.00 -37.98
C MET A 29 -20.07 25.31 -38.87
N GLU A 30 -20.62 25.99 -39.85
CA GLU A 30 -21.56 25.39 -40.82
C GLU A 30 -20.92 24.26 -41.62
N ALA A 31 -19.69 24.47 -42.10
CA ALA A 31 -18.95 23.46 -42.85
C ALA A 31 -18.60 22.22 -42.03
N HIS A 32 -18.39 22.40 -40.69
CA HIS A 32 -17.96 21.33 -39.79
C HIS A 32 -19.05 20.93 -38.78
N ALA A 33 -20.28 21.38 -38.94
CA ALA A 33 -21.39 21.15 -37.99
C ALA A 33 -21.59 19.66 -37.66
N ARG A 34 -21.43 18.75 -38.63
CA ARG A 34 -21.56 17.31 -38.41
C ARG A 34 -20.45 16.78 -37.55
N TRP A 35 -19.21 17.26 -37.72
CA TRP A 35 -18.06 16.87 -36.89
C TRP A 35 -18.12 17.47 -35.47
N ALA A 36 -18.58 18.73 -35.37
CA ALA A 36 -18.82 19.42 -34.11
C ALA A 36 -19.89 18.70 -33.26
N LEU A 37 -21.02 18.34 -33.91
CA LEU A 37 -22.05 17.53 -33.26
C LEU A 37 -21.51 16.14 -32.82
N GLY A 38 -20.73 15.49 -33.67
CA GLY A 38 -20.08 14.22 -33.33
C GLY A 38 -19.15 14.35 -32.14
N ALA A 39 -18.35 15.43 -32.09
CA ALA A 39 -17.45 15.67 -30.96
C ALA A 39 -18.22 15.93 -29.64
N VAL A 40 -19.32 16.70 -29.70
CA VAL A 40 -20.19 16.93 -28.53
C VAL A 40 -20.82 15.62 -28.06
N PHE A 41 -21.31 14.77 -28.98
CA PHE A 41 -21.84 13.45 -28.64
C PHE A 41 -20.80 12.54 -27.98
N LEU A 42 -19.57 12.54 -28.50
CA LEU A 42 -18.46 11.77 -27.89
C LEU A 42 -18.12 12.28 -26.50
N CYS A 43 -18.07 13.60 -26.31
CA CYS A 43 -17.84 14.17 -24.96
C CYS A 43 -18.96 13.81 -23.99
N LEU A 44 -20.21 13.89 -24.39
CA LEU A 44 -21.34 13.50 -23.55
C LEU A 44 -21.33 12.01 -23.25
N ALA A 45 -21.03 11.15 -24.23
CA ALA A 45 -20.90 9.71 -24.01
C ALA A 45 -19.75 9.39 -23.04
N ALA A 46 -18.61 10.08 -23.17
CA ALA A 46 -17.48 9.90 -22.24
C ALA A 46 -17.83 10.35 -20.81
N LEU A 47 -18.56 11.47 -20.65
CA LEU A 47 -19.04 11.94 -19.35
C LEU A 47 -20.03 10.97 -18.72
N LEU A 48 -20.99 10.46 -19.50
CA LEU A 48 -21.96 9.47 -19.01
C LEU A 48 -21.26 8.15 -18.64
N ALA A 49 -20.29 7.71 -19.42
CA ALA A 49 -19.51 6.51 -19.13
C ALA A 49 -18.68 6.69 -17.85
N SER A 50 -17.99 7.83 -17.68
CA SER A 50 -17.24 8.12 -16.46
C SER A 50 -18.12 8.17 -15.23
N TRP A 51 -19.27 8.85 -15.32
CA TRP A 51 -20.24 8.89 -14.23
C TRP A 51 -20.82 7.50 -13.89
N GLY A 52 -21.11 6.70 -14.92
CA GLY A 52 -21.58 5.31 -14.75
C GLY A 52 -20.54 4.43 -14.04
N VAL A 53 -19.27 4.53 -14.44
CA VAL A 53 -18.17 3.80 -13.79
C VAL A 53 -18.00 4.24 -12.34
N GLU A 54 -18.02 5.55 -12.07
CA GLU A 54 -17.87 6.09 -10.72
C GLU A 54 -19.04 5.69 -9.81
N SER A 55 -20.27 5.77 -10.31
CA SER A 55 -21.47 5.34 -9.57
C SER A 55 -21.45 3.84 -9.28
N TYR A 56 -21.07 3.02 -10.26
CA TYR A 56 -20.95 1.57 -10.09
C TYR A 56 -19.85 1.21 -9.09
N SER A 57 -18.68 1.83 -9.19
CA SER A 57 -17.56 1.58 -8.28
C SER A 57 -17.90 2.00 -6.85
N GLY A 58 -18.58 3.14 -6.66
CA GLY A 58 -19.03 3.59 -5.33
C GLY A 58 -20.06 2.65 -4.69
N ALA A 59 -21.02 2.17 -5.48
CA ALA A 59 -21.99 1.18 -5.00
C ALA A 59 -21.31 -0.15 -4.61
N ARG A 60 -20.35 -0.60 -5.43
CA ARG A 60 -19.58 -1.80 -5.17
C ARG A 60 -18.69 -1.69 -3.93
N GLU A 61 -18.05 -0.53 -3.72
CA GLU A 61 -17.26 -0.25 -2.52
C GLU A 61 -18.14 -0.27 -1.25
N THR A 62 -19.33 0.34 -1.31
CA THR A 62 -20.27 0.32 -0.19
C THR A 62 -20.73 -1.10 0.14
N GLN A 63 -21.04 -1.91 -0.88
CA GLN A 63 -21.41 -3.31 -0.70
C GLN A 63 -20.26 -4.11 -0.08
N ALA A 64 -19.03 -3.90 -0.58
CA ALA A 64 -17.84 -4.54 -0.06
C ALA A 64 -17.60 -4.17 1.43
N ARG A 65 -17.72 -2.88 1.79
CA ARG A 65 -17.58 -2.44 3.19
C ARG A 65 -18.59 -3.08 4.12
N ASN A 66 -19.85 -3.20 3.69
CA ASN A 66 -20.91 -3.86 4.47
C ASN A 66 -20.66 -5.36 4.61
N ALA A 67 -20.16 -6.03 3.59
CA ALA A 67 -19.79 -7.44 3.66
C ALA A 67 -18.56 -7.66 4.57
N TYR A 68 -17.55 -6.78 4.46
CA TYR A 68 -16.35 -6.84 5.28
C TYR A 68 -16.61 -6.57 6.77
N ALA A 69 -17.58 -5.70 7.09
CA ALA A 69 -17.96 -5.43 8.48
C ALA A 69 -18.31 -6.71 9.24
N LYS A 70 -18.94 -7.70 8.59
CA LYS A 70 -19.26 -8.99 9.22
C LYS A 70 -18.00 -9.79 9.58
N ILE A 71 -16.97 -9.73 8.72
CA ILE A 71 -15.67 -10.39 8.99
C ILE A 71 -15.01 -9.69 10.18
N VAL A 72 -14.99 -8.35 10.19
CA VAL A 72 -14.43 -7.56 11.28
C VAL A 72 -15.17 -7.84 12.59
N ASP A 73 -16.48 -7.90 12.56
CA ASP A 73 -17.30 -8.25 13.75
C ASP A 73 -16.94 -9.64 14.29
N ALA A 74 -16.67 -10.60 13.41
CA ALA A 74 -16.24 -11.94 13.81
C ALA A 74 -14.82 -11.94 14.43
N LEU A 75 -13.95 -11.01 14.02
CA LEU A 75 -12.60 -10.81 14.59
C LEU A 75 -12.62 -9.95 15.85
N SER A 76 -13.68 -9.14 16.04
CA SER A 76 -13.78 -8.21 17.15
C SER A 76 -14.17 -8.95 18.43
N GLY A 77 -13.46 -8.67 19.52
CA GLY A 77 -13.73 -9.24 20.82
C GLY A 77 -12.96 -8.50 21.93
N PRO A 78 -13.19 -8.84 23.20
CA PRO A 78 -12.45 -8.22 24.31
C PRO A 78 -10.98 -8.64 24.37
N THR A 79 -10.60 -9.68 23.63
CA THR A 79 -9.23 -10.19 23.49
C THR A 79 -8.88 -10.31 22.01
N ALA A 80 -7.57 -10.32 21.71
CA ALA A 80 -7.09 -10.58 20.36
C ALA A 80 -7.64 -11.90 19.81
N PRO A 81 -7.95 -11.99 18.50
CA PRO A 81 -8.45 -13.21 17.90
C PRO A 81 -7.46 -14.36 18.07
N THR A 82 -7.97 -15.55 18.44
CA THR A 82 -7.14 -16.74 18.56
C THR A 82 -6.70 -17.27 17.19
N PRO A 83 -5.61 -18.06 17.11
CA PRO A 83 -5.21 -18.70 15.85
C PRO A 83 -6.32 -19.55 15.20
N ASP A 84 -7.13 -20.21 16.00
CA ASP A 84 -8.24 -21.03 15.51
C ASP A 84 -9.34 -20.15 14.90
N LYS A 85 -9.61 -18.99 15.48
CA LYS A 85 -10.55 -18.02 14.92
C LYS A 85 -10.11 -17.50 13.55
N TRP A 86 -8.83 -17.21 13.40
CA TRP A 86 -8.26 -16.84 12.11
C TRP A 86 -8.40 -17.96 11.06
N LYS A 87 -8.14 -19.23 11.45
CA LYS A 87 -8.30 -20.39 10.55
C LYS A 87 -9.73 -20.56 10.04
N GLU A 88 -10.72 -20.36 10.93
CA GLU A 88 -12.14 -20.44 10.56
C GLU A 88 -12.53 -19.41 9.51
N LEU A 89 -11.91 -18.24 9.50
CA LEU A 89 -12.23 -17.14 8.59
C LEU A 89 -11.53 -17.24 7.24
N ILE A 90 -10.56 -18.12 7.05
CA ILE A 90 -9.83 -18.25 5.79
C ILE A 90 -10.77 -18.39 4.58
N PRO A 91 -11.76 -19.31 4.56
CA PRO A 91 -12.63 -19.47 3.39
C PRO A 91 -13.47 -18.22 3.09
N GLU A 92 -13.90 -17.51 4.12
CA GLU A 92 -14.68 -16.28 3.97
C GLU A 92 -13.81 -15.14 3.41
N LEU A 93 -12.59 -14.98 3.94
CA LEU A 93 -11.60 -14.01 3.45
C LEU A 93 -11.16 -14.30 2.01
N GLU A 94 -10.91 -15.58 1.65
CA GLU A 94 -10.60 -15.99 0.28
C GLU A 94 -11.72 -15.60 -0.70
N ASN A 95 -12.96 -15.89 -0.35
CA ASN A 95 -14.12 -15.53 -1.16
C ASN A 95 -14.28 -14.01 -1.27
N PHE A 96 -14.15 -13.30 -0.15
CA PHE A 96 -14.29 -11.85 -0.09
C PHE A 96 -13.23 -11.14 -0.95
N THR A 97 -11.95 -11.48 -0.78
CA THR A 97 -10.84 -10.86 -1.54
C THR A 97 -10.93 -11.13 -3.03
N LYS A 98 -11.48 -12.28 -3.43
CA LYS A 98 -11.75 -12.62 -4.83
C LYS A 98 -12.94 -11.84 -5.40
N GLU A 99 -14.06 -11.81 -4.68
CA GLU A 99 -15.28 -11.14 -5.11
C GLU A 99 -15.12 -9.62 -5.20
N TYR A 100 -14.45 -9.02 -4.21
CA TYR A 100 -14.26 -7.58 -4.10
C TYR A 100 -12.84 -7.12 -4.44
N SER A 101 -12.13 -7.85 -5.30
CA SER A 101 -10.73 -7.58 -5.68
C SER A 101 -10.50 -6.18 -6.27
N GLY A 102 -11.54 -5.56 -6.86
CA GLY A 102 -11.50 -4.20 -7.40
C GLY A 102 -11.81 -3.10 -6.38
N ALA A 103 -12.45 -3.44 -5.26
CA ALA A 103 -12.77 -2.49 -4.20
C ALA A 103 -11.53 -2.20 -3.32
N GLU A 104 -11.46 -1.01 -2.74
CA GLU A 104 -10.37 -0.64 -1.83
C GLU A 104 -10.33 -1.59 -0.62
N ILE A 105 -11.49 -1.80 0.01
CA ILE A 105 -11.58 -2.69 1.18
C ILE A 105 -11.23 -4.14 0.83
N GLY A 106 -11.51 -4.60 -0.41
CA GLY A 106 -11.11 -5.93 -0.87
C GLY A 106 -9.59 -6.10 -0.98
N ARG A 107 -8.89 -5.03 -1.35
CA ARG A 107 -7.42 -5.01 -1.35
C ARG A 107 -6.84 -4.98 0.06
N LEU A 108 -7.50 -4.26 1.00
CA LEU A 108 -7.09 -4.22 2.40
C LEU A 108 -7.31 -5.57 3.10
N ALA A 109 -8.40 -6.26 2.79
CA ALA A 109 -8.71 -7.59 3.34
C ALA A 109 -7.65 -8.67 3.00
N LEU A 110 -6.78 -8.42 2.00
CA LEU A 110 -5.62 -9.29 1.74
C LEU A 110 -4.63 -9.31 2.91
N LEU A 111 -4.59 -8.26 3.76
CA LEU A 111 -3.77 -8.27 4.97
C LEU A 111 -4.33 -9.24 6.00
N ASP A 112 -5.66 -9.23 6.18
CA ASP A 112 -6.30 -10.17 7.11
C ASP A 112 -6.20 -11.62 6.60
N LEU A 113 -6.31 -11.80 5.28
CA LEU A 113 -6.09 -13.12 4.68
C LEU A 113 -4.66 -13.60 4.87
N MET A 114 -3.68 -12.70 4.72
CA MET A 114 -2.26 -13.00 5.01
C MET A 114 -2.07 -13.38 6.47
N GLU A 115 -2.66 -12.62 7.40
CA GLU A 115 -2.59 -12.93 8.83
C GLU A 115 -3.28 -14.27 9.15
N ALA A 116 -4.46 -14.52 8.58
CA ALA A 116 -5.16 -15.78 8.77
C ALA A 116 -4.33 -16.98 8.30
N TYR A 117 -3.66 -16.87 7.16
CA TYR A 117 -2.74 -17.91 6.68
C TYR A 117 -1.53 -18.06 7.59
N PHE A 118 -0.97 -16.95 8.08
CA PHE A 118 0.15 -16.99 9.02
C PHE A 118 -0.21 -17.72 10.31
N GLN A 119 -1.36 -17.39 10.91
CA GLN A 119 -1.87 -18.04 12.11
C GLN A 119 -2.22 -19.53 11.89
N ALA A 120 -2.54 -19.90 10.65
CA ALA A 120 -2.75 -21.28 10.24
C ALA A 120 -1.46 -22.04 9.91
N ASN A 121 -0.29 -21.41 10.02
CA ASN A 121 1.03 -21.89 9.59
C ASN A 121 1.10 -22.20 8.06
N ARG A 122 0.19 -21.61 7.27
CA ARG A 122 0.17 -21.67 5.79
C ARG A 122 1.05 -20.55 5.21
N TYR A 123 2.35 -20.60 5.52
CA TYR A 123 3.27 -19.49 5.22
C TYR A 123 3.40 -19.16 3.73
N ASP A 124 3.37 -20.18 2.85
CA ASP A 124 3.43 -19.96 1.41
C ASP A 124 2.21 -19.19 0.90
N ASP A 125 1.02 -19.48 1.45
CA ASP A 125 -0.21 -18.78 1.09
C ASP A 125 -0.23 -17.37 1.69
N ALA A 126 0.31 -17.18 2.89
CA ALA A 126 0.52 -15.86 3.49
C ALA A 126 1.44 -14.99 2.61
N VAL A 127 2.55 -15.55 2.10
CA VAL A 127 3.44 -14.85 1.18
C VAL A 127 2.70 -14.45 -0.11
N LYS A 128 1.89 -15.35 -0.69
CA LYS A 128 1.13 -15.04 -1.90
C LYS A 128 0.13 -13.91 -1.67
N ALA A 129 -0.65 -13.97 -0.58
CA ALA A 129 -1.62 -12.91 -0.24
C ALA A 129 -0.94 -11.56 -0.01
N GLY A 130 0.17 -11.53 0.72
CA GLY A 130 0.94 -10.31 0.97
C GLY A 130 1.57 -9.72 -0.30
N MET A 131 2.12 -10.54 -1.18
CA MET A 131 2.65 -10.10 -2.47
C MET A 131 1.54 -9.57 -3.37
N GLU A 132 0.38 -10.20 -3.40
CA GLU A 132 -0.79 -9.70 -4.10
C GLU A 132 -1.25 -8.34 -3.56
N ALA A 133 -1.27 -8.18 -2.22
CA ALA A 133 -1.57 -6.91 -1.58
C ALA A 133 -0.60 -5.80 -2.03
N LEU A 134 0.72 -6.07 -2.04
CA LEU A 134 1.73 -5.11 -2.50
C LEU A 134 1.58 -4.71 -3.96
N GLN A 135 1.09 -5.60 -4.82
CA GLN A 135 0.82 -5.28 -6.23
C GLN A 135 -0.41 -4.39 -6.42
N LYS A 136 -1.41 -4.53 -5.55
CA LYS A 136 -2.70 -3.85 -5.68
C LYS A 136 -2.80 -2.56 -4.85
N LEU A 137 -1.95 -2.39 -3.86
CA LEU A 137 -1.93 -1.21 -2.99
C LEU A 137 -0.98 -0.14 -3.53
N PRO A 138 -1.29 1.16 -3.31
CA PRO A 138 -0.38 2.24 -3.67
C PRO A 138 0.98 2.09 -2.95
N ALA A 139 2.07 2.16 -3.69
CA ALA A 139 3.42 1.98 -3.17
C ALA A 139 3.80 3.04 -2.11
N GLU A 140 3.30 4.27 -2.27
CA GLU A 140 3.55 5.41 -1.38
C GLU A 140 2.52 5.53 -0.24
N GLY A 141 1.57 4.59 -0.14
CA GLY A 141 0.56 4.56 0.93
C GLY A 141 1.14 4.14 2.28
N THR A 142 0.37 4.39 3.35
CA THR A 142 0.72 3.95 4.71
C THR A 142 0.59 2.43 4.90
N ILE A 143 -0.17 1.75 4.05
CA ILE A 143 -0.47 0.32 4.18
C ILE A 143 0.65 -0.55 3.61
N ALA A 144 1.24 -0.17 2.46
CA ALA A 144 2.29 -0.96 1.84
C ALA A 144 3.50 -1.25 2.77
N PRO A 145 3.98 -0.30 3.61
CA PRO A 145 4.99 -0.60 4.62
C PRO A 145 4.54 -1.64 5.66
N LEU A 146 3.27 -1.63 6.09
CA LEU A 146 2.74 -2.62 7.02
C LEU A 146 2.69 -4.02 6.39
N VAL A 147 2.29 -4.11 5.12
CA VAL A 147 2.33 -5.39 4.38
C VAL A 147 3.77 -5.92 4.28
N ARG A 148 4.74 -5.05 3.97
CA ARG A 148 6.16 -5.44 3.94
C ARG A 148 6.66 -5.92 5.29
N TYR A 149 6.26 -5.23 6.36
CA TYR A 149 6.60 -5.61 7.72
C TYR A 149 6.09 -7.02 8.06
N GLN A 150 4.81 -7.29 7.81
CA GLN A 150 4.24 -8.61 8.07
C GLN A 150 4.84 -9.70 7.16
N LEU A 151 5.06 -9.42 5.87
CA LEU A 151 5.74 -10.35 4.97
C LEU A 151 7.15 -10.70 5.44
N ALA A 152 7.87 -9.72 5.97
CA ALA A 152 9.20 -9.96 6.51
C ALA A 152 9.17 -10.91 7.71
N ILE A 153 8.18 -10.76 8.61
CA ILE A 153 7.95 -11.70 9.72
C ILE A 153 7.67 -13.11 9.19
N VAL A 154 6.83 -13.25 8.16
CA VAL A 154 6.58 -14.56 7.53
C VAL A 154 7.88 -15.15 6.97
N LYS A 155 8.71 -14.34 6.30
CA LYS A 155 10.00 -14.76 5.75
C LYS A 155 11.00 -15.18 6.83
N GLU A 156 11.03 -14.46 7.93
CA GLU A 156 11.83 -14.82 9.09
C GLU A 156 11.40 -16.18 9.67
N LYS A 157 10.10 -16.41 9.83
CA LYS A 157 9.53 -17.69 10.30
C LYS A 157 9.83 -18.86 9.36
N THR A 158 9.96 -18.60 8.06
CA THR A 158 10.31 -19.64 7.06
C THR A 158 11.81 -19.83 6.89
N GLY A 159 12.64 -19.12 7.66
CA GLY A 159 14.10 -19.25 7.63
C GLY A 159 14.76 -18.58 6.42
N ASP A 160 14.12 -17.54 5.89
CA ASP A 160 14.64 -16.72 4.78
C ASP A 160 14.97 -15.29 5.28
N PRO A 161 16.06 -15.12 6.07
CA PRO A 161 16.41 -13.84 6.65
C PRO A 161 16.84 -12.79 5.62
N ASP A 162 17.33 -13.22 4.45
CA ASP A 162 17.72 -12.31 3.38
C ASP A 162 16.50 -11.62 2.77
N ALA A 163 15.45 -12.40 2.51
CA ALA A 163 14.19 -11.85 2.04
C ALA A 163 13.51 -10.97 3.10
N ALA A 164 13.59 -11.36 4.39
CA ALA A 164 13.09 -10.54 5.48
C ALA A 164 13.78 -9.17 5.53
N LEU A 165 15.12 -9.13 5.51
CA LEU A 165 15.90 -7.89 5.47
C LEU A 165 15.55 -7.01 4.28
N ALA A 166 15.40 -7.59 3.08
CA ALA A 166 15.02 -6.86 1.88
C ALA A 166 13.63 -6.23 1.97
N LEU A 167 12.69 -6.89 2.66
CA LEU A 167 11.34 -6.39 2.90
C LEU A 167 11.30 -5.27 3.95
N TRP A 168 12.10 -5.36 5.01
CA TRP A 168 12.16 -4.33 6.05
C TRP A 168 12.93 -3.08 5.63
N ALA A 169 13.95 -3.19 4.77
CA ALA A 169 14.79 -2.06 4.36
C ALA A 169 14.00 -0.84 3.85
N PRO A 170 12.91 -0.98 3.06
CA PRO A 170 12.09 0.16 2.66
C PRO A 170 11.11 0.66 3.72
N VAL A 171 10.92 -0.08 4.83
CA VAL A 171 10.05 0.35 5.94
C VAL A 171 10.83 1.37 6.76
N GLN A 172 10.80 2.63 6.32
CA GLN A 172 11.51 3.70 7.01
C GLN A 172 10.87 3.99 8.36
N ALA A 173 11.64 3.82 9.42
CA ALA A 173 11.25 4.05 10.80
C ALA A 173 10.64 5.46 11.05
N GLY A 174 11.07 6.48 10.32
CA GLY A 174 10.58 7.84 10.48
C GLY A 174 9.08 8.05 10.25
N ARG A 175 8.38 7.15 9.53
CA ARG A 175 6.92 7.17 9.37
C ARG A 175 6.18 6.38 10.45
N PHE A 176 6.87 5.48 11.13
CA PHE A 176 6.31 4.55 12.11
C PHE A 176 7.20 4.48 13.35
N ALA A 177 7.40 5.63 14.01
CA ALA A 177 8.26 5.72 15.19
C ALA A 177 7.90 4.68 16.27
N ALA A 178 6.61 4.34 16.40
CA ALA A 178 6.16 3.30 17.33
C ALA A 178 6.69 1.89 16.98
N LEU A 179 7.00 1.64 15.70
CA LEU A 179 7.54 0.36 15.22
C LEU A 179 9.07 0.36 15.10
N GLU A 180 9.75 1.49 15.34
CA GLU A 180 11.19 1.58 15.11
C GLU A 180 11.97 0.59 15.97
N ARG A 181 11.60 0.43 17.24
CA ARG A 181 12.25 -0.52 18.16
C ARG A 181 12.08 -1.95 17.69
N GLU A 182 10.86 -2.31 17.33
CA GLU A 182 10.50 -3.62 16.80
C GLU A 182 11.26 -3.95 15.51
N LEU A 183 11.29 -3.00 14.58
CA LEU A 183 12.06 -3.14 13.34
C LEU A 183 13.53 -3.40 13.63
N ARG A 184 14.15 -2.64 14.54
CA ARG A 184 15.55 -2.83 14.88
C ARG A 184 15.81 -4.17 15.55
N TRP A 185 14.89 -4.64 16.38
CA TRP A 185 14.97 -5.97 16.96
C TRP A 185 14.95 -7.05 15.88
N HIS A 186 13.98 -7.00 14.96
CA HIS A 186 13.90 -7.93 13.83
C HIS A 186 15.13 -7.85 12.90
N PHE A 187 15.66 -6.66 12.63
CA PHE A 187 16.94 -6.52 11.92
C PHE A 187 18.06 -7.25 12.66
N GLY A 188 18.13 -7.09 13.99
CA GLY A 188 19.09 -7.77 14.83
C GLY A 188 18.98 -9.29 14.71
N MET A 189 17.78 -9.84 14.86
CA MET A 189 17.51 -11.28 14.74
C MET A 189 17.87 -11.81 13.35
N SER A 190 17.55 -11.08 12.27
CA SER A 190 17.91 -11.49 10.92
C SER A 190 19.43 -11.47 10.69
N TYR A 191 20.16 -10.48 11.21
CA TYR A 191 21.61 -10.48 11.15
C TYR A 191 22.22 -11.61 11.98
N GLU A 192 21.64 -11.92 13.13
CA GLU A 192 22.10 -13.03 13.99
C GLU A 192 21.91 -14.38 13.30
N SER A 193 20.79 -14.64 12.64
CA SER A 193 20.54 -15.86 11.87
C SER A 193 21.54 -16.05 10.72
N ARG A 194 22.10 -14.95 10.21
CA ARG A 194 23.17 -14.91 9.19
C ARG A 194 24.57 -14.98 9.80
N GLN A 195 24.68 -15.12 11.12
CA GLN A 195 25.95 -15.08 11.86
C GLN A 195 26.71 -13.74 11.74
N GLU A 196 26.01 -12.68 11.34
CA GLU A 196 26.53 -11.31 11.26
C GLU A 196 26.40 -10.60 12.62
N TYR A 197 26.93 -11.22 13.67
CA TYR A 197 26.70 -10.84 15.07
C TYR A 197 27.06 -9.37 15.38
N GLY A 198 28.09 -8.82 14.75
CA GLY A 198 28.45 -7.41 14.91
C GLY A 198 27.34 -6.45 14.48
N LYS A 199 26.67 -6.76 13.35
CA LYS A 199 25.51 -5.97 12.89
C LYS A 199 24.29 -6.20 13.77
N ALA A 200 24.07 -7.42 14.26
CA ALA A 200 23.01 -7.72 15.21
C ALA A 200 23.15 -6.89 16.48
N VAL A 201 24.33 -6.87 17.09
CA VAL A 201 24.65 -6.02 18.26
C VAL A 201 24.32 -4.55 18.01
N GLU A 202 24.72 -4.00 16.85
CA GLU A 202 24.43 -2.60 16.50
C GLU A 202 22.91 -2.31 16.47
N GLN A 203 22.12 -3.21 15.91
CA GLN A 203 20.67 -3.01 15.83
C GLN A 203 20.00 -3.15 17.20
N TYR A 204 20.37 -4.13 18.00
CA TYR A 204 19.85 -4.29 19.35
C TYR A 204 20.19 -3.10 20.25
N GLU A 205 21.42 -2.59 20.18
CA GLU A 205 21.80 -1.36 20.91
C GLU A 205 21.00 -0.13 20.47
N LYS A 206 20.73 0.01 19.17
CA LYS A 206 19.86 1.09 18.67
C LYS A 206 18.43 0.92 19.18
N ALA A 207 17.90 -0.30 19.24
CA ALA A 207 16.57 -0.57 19.76
C ALA A 207 16.44 -0.18 21.24
N LEU A 208 17.45 -0.53 22.05
CA LEU A 208 17.48 -0.22 23.50
C LEU A 208 17.65 1.28 23.80
N LYS A 209 18.28 2.04 22.91
CA LYS A 209 18.44 3.50 23.06
C LYS A 209 17.15 4.30 22.81
N LEU A 210 16.12 3.69 22.24
CA LEU A 210 14.86 4.38 22.00
C LEU A 210 14.11 4.58 23.32
N GLU A 211 13.61 5.80 23.52
CA GLU A 211 12.86 6.17 24.73
C GLU A 211 11.50 5.46 24.80
N GLY A 212 10.99 5.30 26.02
CA GLY A 212 9.69 4.72 26.31
C GLY A 212 9.75 3.31 26.87
N ALA A 213 8.71 2.93 27.62
CA ALA A 213 8.57 1.59 28.18
C ALA A 213 8.40 0.57 27.04
N TYR A 214 9.11 -0.54 27.16
CA TYR A 214 9.03 -1.67 26.24
C TYR A 214 8.90 -2.96 27.02
N PRO A 215 7.76 -3.65 26.94
CA PRO A 215 7.52 -4.86 27.74
C PRO A 215 8.56 -5.96 27.51
N GLU A 216 9.05 -6.06 26.27
CA GLU A 216 10.03 -7.06 25.84
C GLU A 216 11.50 -6.62 26.04
N SER A 217 11.75 -5.53 26.77
CA SER A 217 13.12 -5.02 26.99
C SER A 217 14.09 -6.07 27.57
N ALA A 218 13.62 -6.89 28.50
CA ALA A 218 14.44 -7.97 29.08
C ALA A 218 14.84 -9.04 28.05
N LEU A 219 13.96 -9.34 27.09
CA LEU A 219 14.28 -10.26 26.00
C LEU A 219 15.30 -9.62 25.04
N LEU A 220 15.12 -8.36 24.69
CA LEU A 220 16.04 -7.63 23.84
C LEU A 220 17.44 -7.48 24.47
N ASP A 221 17.52 -7.27 25.80
CA ASP A 221 18.78 -7.27 26.54
C ASP A 221 19.46 -8.65 26.49
N ALA A 222 18.69 -9.73 26.62
CA ALA A 222 19.21 -11.10 26.55
C ALA A 222 19.76 -11.41 25.15
N GLU A 223 19.06 -11.03 24.08
CA GLU A 223 19.51 -11.18 22.69
C GLU A 223 20.80 -10.38 22.44
N LEU A 224 20.87 -9.13 22.92
CA LEU A 224 22.08 -8.31 22.84
C LEU A 224 23.26 -8.98 23.54
N ALA A 225 23.06 -9.51 24.75
CA ALA A 225 24.12 -10.20 25.50
C ALA A 225 24.58 -11.45 24.75
N SER A 226 23.65 -12.24 24.22
CA SER A 226 23.95 -13.43 23.40
C SER A 226 24.79 -13.06 22.17
N ALA A 227 24.36 -12.05 21.41
CA ALA A 227 25.07 -11.58 20.22
C ALA A 227 26.49 -11.07 20.57
N LYS A 228 26.65 -10.33 21.67
CA LYS A 228 27.97 -9.87 22.14
C LYS A 228 28.92 -11.03 22.50
N ILE A 229 28.44 -12.08 23.12
CA ILE A 229 29.24 -13.28 23.40
C ILE A 229 29.72 -13.93 22.09
N LYS A 230 28.80 -14.03 21.09
CA LYS A 230 29.10 -14.62 19.78
C LYS A 230 30.08 -13.78 18.94
N THR A 231 30.14 -12.47 19.18
CA THR A 231 31.19 -11.60 18.57
C THR A 231 32.55 -11.69 19.27
N GLY A 232 32.64 -12.38 20.39
CA GLY A 232 33.84 -12.35 21.24
C GLY A 232 34.05 -11.04 22.00
N SER A 233 33.11 -10.12 21.95
CA SER A 233 33.17 -8.83 22.64
C SER A 233 32.43 -8.81 23.98
N GLY A 234 31.77 -9.92 24.35
CA GLY A 234 31.01 -10.07 25.60
C GLY A 234 31.75 -10.99 26.59
N SER A 235 31.98 -10.52 27.82
CA SER A 235 32.28 -11.41 28.93
C SER A 235 31.01 -12.18 29.27
N ALA A 236 31.11 -13.51 29.42
CA ALA A 236 30.01 -14.33 29.92
C ALA A 236 29.48 -13.74 31.24
N PRO A 237 28.13 -13.70 31.46
CA PRO A 237 27.59 -13.27 32.74
C PRO A 237 28.21 -14.12 33.86
N SER A 238 28.88 -13.44 34.80
CA SER A 238 29.42 -14.11 35.96
C SER A 238 28.23 -14.60 36.79
N ASN A 239 27.99 -15.92 36.76
CA ASN A 239 27.12 -16.57 37.72
C ASN A 239 27.81 -16.49 39.10
N SER A 240 27.62 -15.38 39.80
CA SER A 240 27.91 -15.30 41.22
C SER A 240 26.76 -16.03 41.97
N VAL A 241 26.83 -17.33 41.96
CA VAL A 241 26.19 -18.14 43.01
C VAL A 241 26.97 -17.80 44.28
N SER A 242 26.42 -16.94 45.09
CA SER A 242 26.91 -16.69 46.44
C SER A 242 26.71 -18.02 47.22
N ASP A 243 27.83 -18.75 47.37
CA ASP A 243 27.96 -19.80 48.37
C ASP A 243 27.79 -19.15 49.75
N GLU A 244 26.56 -19.16 50.24
CA GLU A 244 26.26 -18.87 51.64
C GLU A 244 26.74 -20.06 52.47
N LYS A 245 28.02 -19.98 52.89
CA LYS A 245 28.59 -20.87 53.89
C LYS A 245 27.77 -20.76 55.17
N LYS A 246 26.98 -21.82 55.44
CA LYS A 246 26.59 -22.16 56.82
C LYS A 246 27.85 -22.46 57.61
N GLY A 247 28.19 -21.60 58.57
CA GLY A 247 29.16 -21.82 59.63
C GLY A 247 28.44 -21.86 60.98
N SER A 248 28.47 -23.01 61.58
CA SER A 248 28.41 -23.35 63.02
C SER A 248 27.61 -22.45 63.95
#